data_68b902734e7be49cec262f06690006d9
#
_entry.id   68b902734e7be49cec262f06690006d9
#
_cell.length_a   1.000
_cell.length_b   1.000
_cell.length_c   1.000
_cell.angle_alpha   90.00
_cell.angle_beta   90.00
_cell.angle_gamma   90.00
#
_symmetry.space_group_name_H-M   'P 1'
#
loop_
_entity.id
_entity.type
_entity.pdbx_description
1 polymer ?
#
loop_
_entity_poly.entity_id
_entity_poly.type
_entity_poly.pdbx_seq_one_letter_code
_entity_poly.pdbx_strand_id
1 'polypeptide(L)'
;MNQVITWHHLAPCHSGRRMALRFAACLIAIAACSHAVLAQLSMLHTSGRSIVNANGTVVQLKGVNLGGFMVMEPWMCPADSGGLPDTYSIIAELDSRFGVAEEQTLIRDYQQDWITTADFANIKAAGFNAVRVPVWWGNFYPIANVSNSGWRSDAFTELDWVVNAAAAQGLYVIIDMHGVVGGQSTSDDTGQQNQNQYWTNGNDQGNTAYMWWEIANHYNGNTTVAGYDLINEPTGAPSNAAVISADASLYSSVRSADASHIIFIEGTWGNWDWSMLPSPSSEGWTNVVYEMHEYQYNATEAVVEQGSVNQVTDFNNHSSYNVPGYIGEWNDFQYGASAWQYSVNTYNNGGESWTFWAYKATSGLTPNAWGLYDPSYWATTPNVSTNSAATIAADWAEWTTSNSFVFNTSLGFTESGGGGGTLNTGTWYNIVNENSGSCVDATNEGTTNGTTVQQWACGNNQYNQEWEFESAGSGYYYVANRNAPSETWNVVNNGTTNGSLMQLWTYAGSPNEEWEAVSLGNGYYKFVGQGSGLCLDTPGASTANGVQLDIYTCNGTGAQAFKLVVP
;
A
#
# COMPACT_ATOMS: atom_id res chain seq x y z
N MET A 1 62.25 8.19 39.54
CA MET A 1 62.70 7.35 40.63
C MET A 1 62.38 5.92 40.30
N ASN A 2 63.47 5.16 40.14
CA ASN A 2 63.53 3.74 39.83
C ASN A 2 62.93 2.87 40.90
N GLN A 3 62.47 1.67 40.56
CA GLN A 3 62.85 0.36 41.02
C GLN A 3 61.96 -0.67 40.34
N VAL A 4 62.36 -1.55 39.45
CA VAL A 4 63.40 -2.62 39.35
C VAL A 4 63.09 -3.82 40.26
N ILE A 5 62.76 -4.99 39.61
CA ILE A 5 63.19 -6.39 39.70
C ILE A 5 62.61 -7.19 40.90
N THR A 6 62.18 -8.45 40.67
CA THR A 6 63.02 -9.66 40.48
C THR A 6 62.25 -10.92 40.11
N TRP A 7 62.86 -11.73 39.25
CA TRP A 7 62.57 -13.13 38.91
C TRP A 7 62.90 -14.13 39.98
N HIS A 8 62.13 -15.22 40.07
CA HIS A 8 62.70 -16.49 40.57
C HIS A 8 62.21 -17.66 39.70
N HIS A 9 63.20 -18.35 39.12
CA HIS A 9 63.14 -19.67 38.52
C HIS A 9 62.94 -20.79 39.55
N LEU A 10 62.25 -21.85 39.11
CA LEU A 10 62.71 -23.23 39.37
C LEU A 10 61.97 -24.19 38.40
N ALA A 11 62.77 -25.03 37.73
CA ALA A 11 62.40 -26.15 36.86
C ALA A 11 62.55 -27.46 37.64
N PRO A 12 62.52 -28.67 36.98
CA PRO A 12 61.38 -29.40 36.41
C PRO A 12 61.28 -30.80 37.01
N CYS A 13 60.22 -31.55 36.82
CA CYS A 13 60.27 -32.99 36.98
C CYS A 13 59.40 -33.74 35.97
N HIS A 14 60.02 -34.74 35.36
CA HIS A 14 59.49 -35.63 34.33
C HIS A 14 58.47 -36.63 34.88
N SER A 15 57.43 -36.94 34.11
CA SER A 15 57.03 -38.32 33.78
C SER A 15 55.92 -38.36 32.76
N GLY A 16 56.11 -39.12 31.68
CA GLY A 16 55.20 -39.18 30.54
C GLY A 16 54.00 -40.09 30.77
N ARG A 17 52.94 -39.74 30.10
CA ARG A 17 51.97 -40.70 29.55
C ARG A 17 51.23 -40.05 28.38
N ARG A 18 51.20 -40.75 27.26
CA ARG A 18 50.50 -40.42 26.06
C ARG A 18 49.00 -40.31 26.32
N MET A 19 48.39 -39.18 26.01
CA MET A 19 46.96 -39.08 25.92
C MET A 19 46.59 -38.26 24.69
N ALA A 20 45.75 -38.85 23.84
CA ALA A 20 45.37 -38.36 22.53
C ALA A 20 44.72 -36.97 22.59
N LEU A 21 45.21 -36.04 21.79
CA LEU A 21 44.51 -34.78 21.50
C LEU A 21 43.22 -35.09 20.70
N ARG A 22 42.08 -34.90 21.33
CA ARG A 22 40.82 -34.66 20.61
C ARG A 22 40.69 -33.17 20.43
N PHE A 23 40.89 -32.71 19.21
CA PHE A 23 40.45 -31.37 18.80
C PHE A 23 38.92 -31.33 18.78
N ALA A 24 38.33 -30.71 19.79
CA ALA A 24 36.94 -30.28 19.71
C ALA A 24 36.92 -28.96 18.92
N ALA A 25 36.59 -29.04 17.64
CA ALA A 25 36.24 -27.86 16.84
C ALA A 25 34.89 -27.35 17.37
N CYS A 26 34.90 -26.27 18.14
CA CYS A 26 33.70 -25.46 18.37
C CYS A 26 33.32 -24.76 17.04
N LEU A 27 32.44 -25.37 16.26
CA LEU A 27 31.70 -24.69 15.20
C LEU A 27 30.71 -23.74 15.90
N ILE A 28 31.08 -22.45 15.96
CA ILE A 28 30.14 -21.37 16.21
C ILE A 28 29.31 -21.28 14.95
N ALA A 29 28.13 -21.86 14.94
CA ALA A 29 27.12 -21.59 13.96
C ALA A 29 26.65 -20.14 14.20
N ILE A 30 27.20 -19.20 13.44
CA ILE A 30 26.61 -17.89 13.26
C ILE A 30 25.34 -18.16 12.44
N ALA A 31 24.19 -18.22 13.12
CA ALA A 31 22.92 -18.08 12.45
C ALA A 31 22.91 -16.68 11.82
N ALA A 32 23.30 -16.59 10.56
CA ALA A 32 23.01 -15.42 9.77
C ALA A 32 21.47 -15.37 9.66
N CYS A 33 20.84 -14.55 10.53
CA CYS A 33 19.51 -14.07 10.27
C CYS A 33 19.62 -13.30 8.96
N SER A 34 19.33 -13.93 7.85
CA SER A 34 19.11 -13.25 6.59
C SER A 34 17.81 -12.45 6.74
N HIS A 35 17.93 -11.24 7.29
CA HIS A 35 16.93 -10.24 7.01
C HIS A 35 16.97 -10.09 5.48
N ALA A 36 15.91 -10.49 4.81
CA ALA A 36 15.72 -10.11 3.43
C ALA A 36 15.83 -8.58 3.42
N VAL A 37 16.93 -8.07 2.88
CA VAL A 37 17.04 -6.63 2.61
C VAL A 37 15.99 -6.39 1.54
N LEU A 38 14.85 -5.84 1.94
CA LEU A 38 13.86 -5.37 0.99
C LEU A 38 14.61 -4.49 0.00
N ALA A 39 14.46 -4.76 -1.30
CA ALA A 39 15.09 -3.94 -2.32
C ALA A 39 14.63 -2.50 -2.09
N GLN A 40 15.59 -1.59 -1.94
CA GLN A 40 15.29 -0.18 -1.78
C GLN A 40 14.40 0.26 -2.93
N LEU A 41 13.29 0.96 -2.62
CA LEU A 41 12.42 1.51 -3.64
C LEU A 41 13.22 2.41 -4.58
N SER A 42 12.86 2.42 -5.85
CA SER A 42 13.52 3.23 -6.87
C SER A 42 12.95 4.64 -6.89
N MET A 43 13.79 5.65 -7.09
CA MET A 43 13.30 6.99 -7.38
C MET A 43 12.36 6.95 -8.59
N LEU A 44 11.19 7.56 -8.45
CA LEU A 44 10.20 7.65 -9.52
C LEU A 44 10.35 8.97 -10.29
N HIS A 45 10.03 8.93 -11.57
CA HIS A 45 9.93 10.12 -12.40
C HIS A 45 8.90 9.92 -13.53
N THR A 46 8.49 10.98 -14.18
CA THR A 46 7.53 10.90 -15.27
C THR A 46 8.23 10.67 -16.62
N SER A 47 7.61 9.84 -17.45
CA SER A 47 8.05 9.60 -18.83
C SER A 47 6.81 9.56 -19.73
N GLY A 48 6.56 10.66 -20.44
CA GLY A 48 5.30 10.80 -21.15
C GLY A 48 4.11 10.72 -20.20
N ARG A 49 3.15 9.87 -20.52
CA ARG A 49 1.94 9.64 -19.74
C ARG A 49 2.09 8.54 -18.67
N SER A 50 3.30 8.20 -18.28
CA SER A 50 3.56 7.15 -17.29
C SER A 50 4.50 7.62 -16.21
N ILE A 51 4.30 7.12 -14.99
CA ILE A 51 5.29 7.14 -13.92
C ILE A 51 6.22 5.95 -14.16
N VAL A 52 7.53 6.15 -14.08
CA VAL A 52 8.53 5.11 -14.27
C VAL A 52 9.57 5.13 -13.17
N ASN A 53 10.20 4.00 -12.92
CA ASN A 53 11.34 3.88 -12.01
C ASN A 53 12.65 4.25 -12.71
N ALA A 54 13.77 4.27 -11.98
CA ALA A 54 15.09 4.61 -12.51
C ALA A 54 15.55 3.75 -13.70
N ASN A 55 14.97 2.57 -13.91
CA ASN A 55 15.26 1.67 -15.04
C ASN A 55 14.31 1.91 -16.23
N GLY A 56 13.38 2.85 -16.14
CA GLY A 56 12.37 3.12 -17.16
C GLY A 56 11.18 2.15 -17.15
N THR A 57 11.07 1.29 -16.13
CA THR A 57 9.91 0.41 -15.97
C THR A 57 8.72 1.20 -15.44
N VAL A 58 7.56 1.03 -16.05
CA VAL A 58 6.32 1.67 -15.62
C VAL A 58 5.94 1.20 -14.22
N VAL A 59 5.63 2.15 -13.36
CA VAL A 59 5.12 1.94 -12.00
C VAL A 59 3.78 2.65 -11.89
N GLN A 60 2.70 1.88 -11.83
CA GLN A 60 1.39 2.41 -11.51
C GLN A 60 1.24 2.41 -10.00
N LEU A 61 1.08 3.59 -9.38
CA LEU A 61 0.84 3.72 -7.95
C LEU A 61 -0.61 3.31 -7.66
N LYS A 62 -0.80 2.43 -6.69
CA LYS A 62 -2.10 1.89 -6.29
C LYS A 62 -2.13 1.80 -4.77
N GLY A 63 -3.12 2.42 -4.16
CA GLY A 63 -3.10 2.46 -2.71
C GLY A 63 -4.30 3.07 -2.04
N VAL A 64 -4.05 3.55 -0.83
CA VAL A 64 -5.06 4.12 0.07
C VAL A 64 -4.58 5.45 0.64
N ASN A 65 -5.53 6.29 1.01
CA ASN A 65 -5.29 7.47 1.82
C ASN A 65 -5.26 7.09 3.31
N LEU A 66 -4.31 7.64 4.08
CA LEU A 66 -4.27 7.53 5.52
C LEU A 66 -5.15 8.63 6.16
N GLY A 67 -6.45 8.62 5.84
CA GLY A 67 -7.41 9.59 6.34
C GLY A 67 -7.60 9.51 7.86
N GLY A 68 -7.93 10.65 8.49
CA GLY A 68 -8.10 10.75 9.93
C GLY A 68 -6.80 10.63 10.74
N PHE A 69 -5.64 10.60 10.10
CA PHE A 69 -4.34 10.35 10.74
C PHE A 69 -3.63 11.65 11.17
N MET A 70 -3.00 12.36 10.25
CA MET A 70 -2.33 13.64 10.55
C MET A 70 -3.26 14.85 10.37
N VAL A 71 -4.35 14.65 9.66
CA VAL A 71 -5.53 15.52 9.63
C VAL A 71 -6.69 14.74 10.23
N MET A 72 -7.23 15.23 11.33
CA MET A 72 -8.37 14.62 12.00
C MET A 72 -9.67 15.22 11.46
N GLU A 73 -10.48 14.39 10.85
CA GLU A 73 -11.82 14.72 10.41
C GLU A 73 -12.82 14.01 11.32
N PRO A 74 -13.48 14.71 12.26
CA PRO A 74 -14.32 14.06 13.29
C PRO A 74 -15.46 13.21 12.77
N TRP A 75 -15.85 13.36 11.50
CA TRP A 75 -16.86 12.53 10.88
C TRP A 75 -16.37 11.10 10.58
N MET A 76 -15.05 10.91 10.36
CA MET A 76 -14.46 9.64 9.96
C MET A 76 -13.49 9.02 10.96
N CYS A 77 -13.10 9.75 12.00
CA CYS A 77 -12.15 9.26 12.99
C CYS A 77 -12.61 9.59 14.42
N PRO A 78 -12.14 8.86 15.45
CA PRO A 78 -12.60 9.01 16.83
C PRO A 78 -11.91 10.19 17.55
N ALA A 79 -11.81 11.34 16.88
CA ALA A 79 -11.04 12.46 17.37
C ALA A 79 -11.64 13.11 18.62
N ASP A 80 -12.95 13.39 18.61
CA ASP A 80 -13.67 14.01 19.73
C ASP A 80 -15.16 13.68 19.72
N SER A 81 -15.74 13.38 20.90
CA SER A 81 -17.19 13.23 21.12
C SER A 81 -17.85 14.50 21.65
N GLY A 82 -17.10 15.55 21.95
CA GLY A 82 -17.57 16.83 22.48
C GLY A 82 -18.09 17.78 21.40
N GLY A 83 -17.83 17.51 20.12
CA GLY A 83 -18.31 18.31 18.99
C GLY A 83 -17.31 19.37 18.52
N LEU A 84 -16.03 19.20 18.79
CA LEU A 84 -14.97 20.01 18.17
C LEU A 84 -14.95 19.72 16.66
N PRO A 85 -14.96 20.75 15.80
CA PRO A 85 -15.29 20.54 14.39
C PRO A 85 -14.11 20.08 13.52
N ASP A 86 -12.87 20.27 13.97
CA ASP A 86 -11.68 20.10 13.14
C ASP A 86 -10.40 19.87 13.98
N THR A 87 -9.31 19.52 13.31
CA THR A 87 -7.99 19.28 13.90
C THR A 87 -7.49 20.47 14.71
N TYR A 88 -7.63 21.69 14.16
CA TYR A 88 -7.20 22.91 14.83
C TYR A 88 -7.90 23.11 16.18
N SER A 89 -9.21 22.94 16.21
CA SER A 89 -10.03 23.10 17.42
C SER A 89 -9.66 22.06 18.49
N ILE A 90 -9.37 20.83 18.09
CA ILE A 90 -8.91 19.75 18.98
C ILE A 90 -7.57 20.10 19.59
N ILE A 91 -6.58 20.48 18.77
CA ILE A 91 -5.25 20.88 19.23
C ILE A 91 -5.33 22.11 20.14
N ALA A 92 -6.11 23.13 19.76
CA ALA A 92 -6.27 24.34 20.56
C ALA A 92 -6.89 24.05 21.95
N GLU A 93 -7.85 23.13 22.02
CA GLU A 93 -8.45 22.70 23.29
C GLU A 93 -7.43 21.93 24.15
N LEU A 94 -6.66 21.02 23.56
CA LEU A 94 -5.60 20.28 24.27
C LEU A 94 -4.51 21.23 24.78
N ASP A 95 -4.05 22.16 23.95
CA ASP A 95 -3.09 23.20 24.33
C ASP A 95 -3.59 24.04 25.51
N SER A 96 -4.83 24.48 25.44
CA SER A 96 -5.46 25.30 26.49
C SER A 96 -5.58 24.55 27.82
N ARG A 97 -5.86 23.27 27.78
CA ARG A 97 -6.12 22.43 28.97
C ARG A 97 -4.85 21.86 29.59
N PHE A 98 -3.93 21.43 28.78
CA PHE A 98 -2.78 20.62 29.21
C PHE A 98 -1.43 21.26 28.89
N GLY A 99 -1.41 22.24 27.99
CA GLY A 99 -0.18 22.88 27.47
C GLY A 99 0.43 22.09 26.31
N VAL A 100 1.22 22.79 25.48
CA VAL A 100 1.79 22.31 24.20
C VAL A 100 2.53 20.97 24.34
N ALA A 101 3.29 20.75 25.41
CA ALA A 101 4.08 19.51 25.57
C ALA A 101 3.19 18.27 25.75
N GLU A 102 2.09 18.39 26.49
CA GLU A 102 1.14 17.30 26.69
C GLU A 102 0.26 17.12 25.45
N GLU A 103 -0.14 18.23 24.80
CA GLU A 103 -0.83 18.18 23.51
C GLU A 103 -0.05 17.35 22.49
N GLN A 104 1.24 17.68 22.30
CA GLN A 104 2.13 16.96 21.38
C GLN A 104 2.23 15.47 21.69
N THR A 105 2.21 15.11 22.98
CA THR A 105 2.20 13.70 23.41
C THR A 105 0.89 13.03 23.04
N LEU A 106 -0.24 13.64 23.38
CA LEU A 106 -1.57 13.09 23.13
C LEU A 106 -1.86 12.94 21.63
N ILE A 107 -1.50 13.94 20.82
CA ILE A 107 -1.69 13.86 19.36
C ILE A 107 -0.83 12.75 18.75
N ARG A 108 0.40 12.57 19.23
CA ARG A 108 1.25 11.48 18.77
C ARG A 108 0.70 10.12 19.19
N ASP A 109 0.23 9.98 20.41
CA ASP A 109 -0.42 8.75 20.90
C ASP A 109 -1.64 8.42 20.02
N TYR A 110 -2.50 9.42 19.74
CA TYR A 110 -3.62 9.26 18.80
C TYR A 110 -3.14 8.77 17.43
N GLN A 111 -2.14 9.43 16.84
CA GLN A 111 -1.64 9.09 15.51
C GLN A 111 -1.11 7.64 15.46
N GLN A 112 -0.32 7.23 16.46
CA GLN A 112 0.29 5.90 16.52
C GLN A 112 -0.71 4.79 16.93
N ASP A 113 -1.82 5.14 17.54
CA ASP A 113 -2.94 4.22 17.78
C ASP A 113 -3.86 4.13 16.55
N TRP A 114 -4.12 5.26 15.88
CA TRP A 114 -4.92 5.27 14.66
C TRP A 114 -4.23 4.53 13.52
N ILE A 115 -2.97 4.80 13.24
CA ILE A 115 -2.16 4.06 12.25
C ILE A 115 -0.95 3.46 12.96
N THR A 116 -0.83 2.14 12.90
CA THR A 116 0.25 1.38 13.52
C THR A 116 1.23 0.84 12.46
N THR A 117 2.39 0.35 12.88
CA THR A 117 3.33 -0.30 11.94
C THR A 117 2.70 -1.53 11.25
N ALA A 118 1.79 -2.23 11.93
CA ALA A 118 1.07 -3.37 11.35
C ALA A 118 0.17 -2.97 10.18
N ASP A 119 -0.34 -1.74 10.18
CA ASP A 119 -1.25 -1.25 9.14
C ASP A 119 -0.55 -1.12 7.78
N PHE A 120 0.73 -0.77 7.76
CA PHE A 120 1.52 -0.77 6.52
C PHE A 120 1.71 -2.19 5.97
N ALA A 121 1.86 -3.19 6.84
CA ALA A 121 1.87 -4.59 6.41
C ALA A 121 0.50 -5.02 5.86
N ASN A 122 -0.60 -4.60 6.49
CA ASN A 122 -1.96 -4.84 6.01
C ASN A 122 -2.21 -4.19 4.64
N ILE A 123 -1.78 -2.94 4.45
CA ILE A 123 -1.86 -2.23 3.17
C ILE A 123 -1.07 -2.99 2.09
N LYS A 124 0.14 -3.41 2.42
CA LYS A 124 0.95 -4.25 1.51
C LYS A 124 0.29 -5.58 1.21
N ALA A 125 -0.24 -6.24 2.23
CA ALA A 125 -0.95 -7.51 2.11
C ALA A 125 -2.23 -7.39 1.27
N ALA A 126 -2.89 -6.23 1.25
CA ALA A 126 -4.02 -5.95 0.36
C ALA A 126 -3.61 -5.72 -1.12
N GLY A 127 -2.30 -5.78 -1.44
CA GLY A 127 -1.78 -5.69 -2.82
C GLY A 127 -1.42 -4.28 -3.26
N PHE A 128 -1.42 -3.32 -2.36
CA PHE A 128 -1.07 -1.93 -2.68
C PHE A 128 0.45 -1.70 -2.67
N ASN A 129 0.87 -0.65 -3.37
CA ASN A 129 2.26 -0.24 -3.46
C ASN A 129 2.49 1.23 -3.07
N ALA A 130 1.43 1.93 -2.66
CA ALA A 130 1.49 3.33 -2.27
C ALA A 130 0.54 3.66 -1.12
N VAL A 131 0.88 4.71 -0.36
CA VAL A 131 -0.01 5.40 0.56
C VAL A 131 0.04 6.91 0.25
N ARG A 132 -1.12 7.58 0.25
CA ARG A 132 -1.22 9.03 0.27
C ARG A 132 -1.41 9.46 1.71
N VAL A 133 -0.63 10.45 2.14
CA VAL A 133 -0.55 10.88 3.54
C VAL A 133 -0.99 12.34 3.63
N PRO A 134 -2.26 12.56 3.98
CA PRO A 134 -2.76 13.90 4.27
C PRO A 134 -2.01 14.54 5.44
N VAL A 135 -1.40 15.70 5.19
CA VAL A 135 -0.77 16.57 6.21
C VAL A 135 -1.36 17.97 6.11
N TRP A 136 -1.33 18.72 7.20
CA TRP A 136 -1.77 20.09 7.20
C TRP A 136 -0.72 21.00 7.85
N TRP A 137 -0.85 22.30 7.68
CA TRP A 137 0.14 23.26 8.15
C TRP A 137 0.45 23.15 9.66
N GLY A 138 -0.52 22.76 10.49
CA GLY A 138 -0.35 22.60 11.93
C GLY A 138 0.49 21.39 12.35
N ASN A 139 0.80 20.45 11.45
CA ASN A 139 1.81 19.42 11.70
C ASN A 139 3.23 20.03 11.75
N PHE A 140 3.44 21.16 11.10
CA PHE A 140 4.76 21.77 10.94
C PHE A 140 4.93 23.06 11.75
N TYR A 141 3.89 23.89 11.85
CA TYR A 141 3.88 25.12 12.61
C TYR A 141 3.08 25.01 13.90
N PRO A 142 3.50 25.67 15.00
CA PRO A 142 2.61 25.84 16.15
C PRO A 142 1.36 26.62 15.74
N ILE A 143 0.18 26.14 16.17
CA ILE A 143 -1.09 26.80 15.80
C ILE A 143 -1.21 28.23 16.33
N ALA A 144 -0.48 28.56 17.41
CA ALA A 144 -0.47 29.90 18.01
C ALA A 144 0.38 30.92 17.25
N ASN A 145 1.33 30.47 16.40
CA ASN A 145 2.26 31.39 15.71
C ASN A 145 2.87 30.76 14.46
N VAL A 146 2.26 30.99 13.33
CA VAL A 146 2.80 30.60 12.03
C VAL A 146 3.85 31.57 11.57
N SER A 147 5.11 31.13 11.47
CA SER A 147 6.21 31.95 10.92
C SER A 147 7.36 31.07 10.44
N ASN A 148 8.08 31.52 9.41
CA ASN A 148 9.21 30.78 8.81
C ASN A 148 10.36 30.43 9.80
N SER A 149 10.37 31.00 10.99
CA SER A 149 11.34 30.70 12.05
C SER A 149 10.74 29.89 13.22
N GLY A 150 9.48 29.52 13.15
CA GLY A 150 8.71 28.96 14.26
C GLY A 150 8.25 27.52 14.04
N TRP A 151 9.09 26.65 13.48
CA TRP A 151 8.76 25.24 13.32
C TRP A 151 8.51 24.56 14.66
N ARG A 152 7.58 23.60 14.68
CA ARG A 152 7.43 22.68 15.79
C ARG A 152 8.72 21.87 15.96
N SER A 153 9.08 21.55 17.19
CA SER A 153 10.26 20.71 17.46
C SER A 153 10.10 19.27 16.99
N ASP A 154 8.87 18.83 16.77
CA ASP A 154 8.46 17.49 16.34
C ASP A 154 7.91 17.45 14.90
N ALA A 155 8.03 18.53 14.13
CA ALA A 155 7.41 18.73 12.80
C ALA A 155 7.54 17.56 11.82
N PHE A 156 8.66 16.84 11.83
CA PHE A 156 8.90 15.71 10.95
C PHE A 156 8.81 14.35 11.65
N THR A 157 8.64 14.31 12.97
CA THR A 157 8.77 13.08 13.75
C THR A 157 7.80 12.00 13.26
N GLU A 158 6.54 12.36 13.09
CA GLU A 158 5.51 11.40 12.70
C GLU A 158 5.56 11.08 11.20
N LEU A 159 5.82 12.08 10.36
CA LEU A 159 5.95 11.85 8.92
C LEU A 159 7.19 11.01 8.59
N ASP A 160 8.31 11.19 9.29
CA ASP A 160 9.50 10.34 9.19
C ASP A 160 9.18 8.88 9.60
N TRP A 161 8.39 8.72 10.67
CA TRP A 161 7.94 7.40 11.09
C TRP A 161 7.10 6.72 10.00
N VAL A 162 6.15 7.43 9.39
CA VAL A 162 5.34 6.93 8.26
C VAL A 162 6.23 6.51 7.10
N VAL A 163 7.15 7.39 6.67
CA VAL A 163 8.04 7.11 5.53
C VAL A 163 8.91 5.87 5.80
N ASN A 164 9.41 5.72 7.04
CA ASN A 164 10.19 4.55 7.42
C ASN A 164 9.35 3.27 7.50
N ALA A 165 8.13 3.35 8.03
CA ALA A 165 7.21 2.21 8.10
C ALA A 165 6.77 1.75 6.70
N ALA A 166 6.47 2.69 5.81
CA ALA A 166 6.17 2.42 4.40
C ALA A 166 7.37 1.78 3.68
N ALA A 167 8.58 2.33 3.87
CA ALA A 167 9.82 1.78 3.33
C ALA A 167 10.04 0.32 3.74
N ALA A 168 9.77 0.00 5.01
CA ALA A 168 9.90 -1.36 5.56
C ALA A 168 8.94 -2.37 4.91
N GLN A 169 7.88 -1.91 4.25
CA GLN A 169 6.92 -2.73 3.51
C GLN A 169 7.04 -2.57 1.99
N GLY A 170 8.01 -1.77 1.50
CA GLY A 170 8.13 -1.49 0.07
C GLY A 170 6.91 -0.75 -0.50
N LEU A 171 6.39 0.21 0.25
CA LEU A 171 5.30 1.11 -0.16
C LEU A 171 5.89 2.50 -0.46
N TYR A 172 5.44 3.11 -1.54
CA TYR A 172 5.71 4.51 -1.83
C TYR A 172 4.82 5.43 -0.98
N VAL A 173 5.31 6.62 -0.69
CA VAL A 173 4.57 7.65 0.05
C VAL A 173 4.35 8.86 -0.86
N ILE A 174 3.09 9.29 -1.01
CA ILE A 174 2.72 10.59 -1.58
C ILE A 174 2.40 11.50 -0.39
N ILE A 175 3.16 12.59 -0.24
CA ILE A 175 2.92 13.57 0.82
C ILE A 175 1.94 14.60 0.26
N ASP A 176 0.76 14.66 0.84
CA ASP A 176 -0.33 15.51 0.41
C ASP A 176 -0.54 16.68 1.37
N MET A 177 -0.47 17.90 0.87
CA MET A 177 -0.81 19.10 1.63
C MET A 177 -2.33 19.29 1.65
N HIS A 178 -2.96 18.57 2.56
CA HIS A 178 -4.41 18.58 2.75
C HIS A 178 -4.94 19.90 3.31
N GLY A 179 -4.10 20.64 4.04
CA GLY A 179 -4.43 21.94 4.57
C GLY A 179 -3.29 22.93 4.53
N VAL A 180 -3.40 23.96 3.68
CA VAL A 180 -2.42 25.05 3.58
C VAL A 180 -2.61 26.10 4.67
N VAL A 181 -1.59 26.92 4.96
CA VAL A 181 -1.71 28.03 5.91
C VAL A 181 -2.82 29.00 5.49
N GLY A 182 -3.74 29.27 6.39
CA GLY A 182 -4.90 30.12 6.15
C GLY A 182 -6.07 29.42 5.44
N GLY A 183 -5.94 28.14 5.10
CA GLY A 183 -6.96 27.33 4.46
C GLY A 183 -7.22 27.66 2.98
N GLN A 184 -7.30 26.62 2.15
CA GLN A 184 -7.65 26.73 0.73
C GLN A 184 -9.15 26.59 0.46
N SER A 185 -9.90 26.14 1.44
CA SER A 185 -11.36 26.02 1.41
C SER A 185 -11.94 26.23 2.82
N THR A 186 -13.25 26.26 2.95
CA THR A 186 -13.93 26.41 4.26
C THR A 186 -14.25 25.06 4.91
N SER A 187 -13.84 23.96 4.32
CA SER A 187 -14.10 22.60 4.78
C SER A 187 -13.21 22.21 5.96
N ASP A 188 -13.63 21.23 6.74
CA ASP A 188 -12.89 20.69 7.88
C ASP A 188 -11.70 19.81 7.49
N ASP A 189 -11.73 19.25 6.28
CA ASP A 189 -10.63 18.49 5.67
C ASP A 189 -9.31 19.29 5.62
N THR A 190 -9.38 20.63 5.50
CA THR A 190 -8.20 21.48 5.55
C THR A 190 -7.51 21.54 6.93
N GLY A 191 -8.01 20.79 7.91
CA GLY A 191 -7.57 20.79 9.31
C GLY A 191 -8.04 22.01 10.12
N GLN A 192 -8.58 23.05 9.48
CA GLN A 192 -9.19 24.21 10.14
C GLN A 192 -10.39 24.74 9.36
N GLN A 193 -11.57 24.41 9.84
CA GLN A 193 -12.84 24.79 9.23
C GLN A 193 -13.04 26.32 9.14
N ASN A 194 -13.79 26.76 8.14
CA ASN A 194 -14.16 28.15 7.92
C ASN A 194 -12.98 29.10 7.68
N GLN A 195 -11.84 28.60 7.24
CA GLN A 195 -10.69 29.39 6.79
C GLN A 195 -10.57 29.30 5.26
N ASN A 196 -10.43 30.45 4.60
CA ASN A 196 -10.21 30.54 3.17
C ASN A 196 -9.35 31.76 2.83
N GLN A 197 -8.36 32.02 3.69
CA GLN A 197 -7.54 33.25 3.62
C GLN A 197 -6.33 33.07 2.68
N TYR A 198 -5.93 31.83 2.42
CA TYR A 198 -4.78 31.53 1.56
C TYR A 198 -4.80 32.31 0.24
N TRP A 199 -5.96 32.42 -0.40
CA TRP A 199 -6.09 33.07 -1.71
C TRP A 199 -5.90 34.57 -1.69
N THR A 200 -6.01 35.22 -0.55
CA THR A 200 -5.96 36.70 -0.41
C THR A 200 -4.87 37.19 0.51
N ASN A 201 -4.19 36.29 1.25
CA ASN A 201 -3.15 36.64 2.22
C ASN A 201 -1.77 36.19 1.72
N GLY A 202 -0.95 37.15 1.29
CA GLY A 202 0.39 36.84 0.80
C GLY A 202 1.35 36.28 1.86
N ASN A 203 1.09 36.48 3.15
CA ASN A 203 1.88 35.84 4.21
C ASN A 203 1.57 34.35 4.30
N ASP A 204 0.29 33.97 4.19
CA ASP A 204 -0.11 32.56 4.22
C ASP A 204 0.44 31.79 3.02
N GLN A 205 0.39 32.43 1.83
CA GLN A 205 1.02 31.90 0.61
C GLN A 205 2.54 31.73 0.79
N GLY A 206 3.20 32.75 1.35
CA GLY A 206 4.65 32.71 1.62
C GLY A 206 5.04 31.64 2.64
N ASN A 207 4.27 31.50 3.72
CA ASN A 207 4.50 30.46 4.74
C ASN A 207 4.27 29.04 4.16
N THR A 208 3.23 28.85 3.35
CA THR A 208 2.99 27.56 2.67
C THR A 208 4.11 27.23 1.68
N ALA A 209 4.57 28.21 0.90
CA ALA A 209 5.68 28.00 -0.03
C ALA A 209 7.00 27.65 0.70
N TYR A 210 7.27 28.29 1.83
CA TYR A 210 8.42 27.97 2.66
C TYR A 210 8.29 26.59 3.31
N MET A 211 7.10 26.23 3.78
CA MET A 211 6.82 24.91 4.33
C MET A 211 7.10 23.80 3.29
N TRP A 212 6.65 23.98 2.06
CA TRP A 212 6.97 23.06 0.97
C TRP A 212 8.47 22.99 0.66
N TRP A 213 9.17 24.12 0.74
CA TRP A 213 10.62 24.12 0.58
C TRP A 213 11.32 23.26 1.63
N GLU A 214 10.92 23.38 2.89
CA GLU A 214 11.49 22.59 4.00
C GLU A 214 11.15 21.10 3.86
N ILE A 215 9.89 20.75 3.54
CA ILE A 215 9.47 19.36 3.32
C ILE A 215 10.28 18.73 2.17
N ALA A 216 10.36 19.44 1.05
CA ALA A 216 11.10 18.97 -0.11
C ALA A 216 12.61 18.84 0.17
N ASN A 217 13.20 19.77 0.91
CA ASN A 217 14.60 19.71 1.33
C ASN A 217 14.86 18.55 2.30
N HIS A 218 13.93 18.27 3.22
CA HIS A 218 14.03 17.17 4.18
C HIS A 218 14.02 15.80 3.49
N TYR A 219 13.13 15.61 2.51
CA TYR A 219 12.98 14.32 1.82
C TYR A 219 13.77 14.22 0.51
N ASN A 220 14.55 15.24 0.13
CA ASN A 220 15.33 15.21 -1.11
C ASN A 220 16.21 13.95 -1.18
N GLY A 221 16.01 13.17 -2.24
CA GLY A 221 16.72 11.91 -2.46
C GLY A 221 16.18 10.69 -1.70
N ASN A 222 15.09 10.83 -0.93
CA ASN A 222 14.43 9.70 -0.27
C ASN A 222 13.54 8.94 -1.25
N THR A 223 13.99 7.80 -1.72
CA THR A 223 13.31 7.00 -2.76
C THR A 223 11.98 6.38 -2.33
N THR A 224 11.65 6.41 -1.04
CA THR A 224 10.35 5.97 -0.54
C THR A 224 9.28 7.01 -0.82
N VAL A 225 9.63 8.29 -0.82
CA VAL A 225 8.71 9.36 -1.22
C VAL A 225 8.55 9.32 -2.73
N ALA A 226 7.31 9.10 -3.19
CA ALA A 226 6.97 9.14 -4.62
C ALA A 226 6.95 10.58 -5.14
N GLY A 227 6.44 11.48 -4.31
CA GLY A 227 6.32 12.90 -4.66
C GLY A 227 5.50 13.71 -3.66
N TYR A 228 5.28 14.94 -4.03
CA TYR A 228 4.62 16.00 -3.25
C TYR A 228 3.36 16.44 -3.96
N ASP A 229 2.22 16.34 -3.28
CA ASP A 229 0.92 16.77 -3.73
C ASP A 229 0.65 18.17 -3.12
N LEU A 230 0.57 19.18 -3.99
CA LEU A 230 0.80 20.56 -3.58
C LEU A 230 -0.31 21.19 -2.77
N ILE A 231 -1.56 21.00 -3.18
CA ILE A 231 -2.75 21.55 -2.52
C ILE A 231 -3.92 20.61 -2.78
N ASN A 232 -4.42 19.95 -1.74
CA ASN A 232 -5.64 19.16 -1.80
C ASN A 232 -6.86 20.06 -2.05
N GLU A 233 -7.74 19.66 -2.97
CA GLU A 233 -9.07 20.24 -3.21
C GLU A 233 -9.15 21.77 -3.09
N PRO A 234 -8.52 22.55 -3.96
CA PRO A 234 -8.48 24.00 -3.87
C PRO A 234 -9.84 24.67 -4.23
N THR A 235 -10.93 24.19 -3.60
CA THR A 235 -12.32 24.53 -3.92
C THR A 235 -12.71 25.94 -3.53
N GLY A 236 -12.01 26.55 -2.59
CA GLY A 236 -12.21 27.95 -2.18
C GLY A 236 -11.53 28.97 -3.06
N ALA A 237 -10.81 28.56 -4.10
CA ALA A 237 -10.12 29.46 -5.01
C ALA A 237 -11.09 30.39 -5.75
N PRO A 238 -10.73 31.68 -5.92
CA PRO A 238 -11.61 32.63 -6.62
C PRO A 238 -11.66 32.39 -8.13
N SER A 239 -10.73 31.62 -8.70
CA SER A 239 -10.68 31.26 -10.11
C SER A 239 -9.63 30.18 -10.38
N ASN A 240 -9.73 29.47 -11.52
CA ASN A 240 -8.68 28.54 -11.97
C ASN A 240 -7.31 29.23 -12.13
N ALA A 241 -7.28 30.48 -12.55
CA ALA A 241 -6.05 31.24 -12.67
C ALA A 241 -5.37 31.46 -11.30
N ALA A 242 -6.14 31.56 -10.22
CA ALA A 242 -5.59 31.65 -8.87
C ALA A 242 -4.96 30.32 -8.44
N VAL A 243 -5.59 29.19 -8.75
CA VAL A 243 -5.04 27.84 -8.51
C VAL A 243 -3.73 27.68 -9.25
N ILE A 244 -3.70 27.91 -10.56
CA ILE A 244 -2.50 27.79 -11.40
C ILE A 244 -1.36 28.66 -10.88
N SER A 245 -1.68 29.91 -10.45
CA SER A 245 -0.68 30.82 -9.88
C SER A 245 -0.11 30.32 -8.55
N ALA A 246 -0.94 29.70 -7.70
CA ALA A 246 -0.50 29.09 -6.46
C ALA A 246 0.39 27.87 -6.74
N ASP A 247 -0.05 26.98 -7.62
CA ASP A 247 0.71 25.79 -8.03
C ASP A 247 2.08 26.17 -8.61
N ALA A 248 2.14 27.20 -9.47
CA ALA A 248 3.39 27.69 -10.03
C ALA A 248 4.36 28.21 -8.94
N SER A 249 3.83 28.87 -7.92
CA SER A 249 4.62 29.34 -6.78
C SER A 249 5.15 28.17 -5.94
N LEU A 250 4.29 27.23 -5.60
CA LEU A 250 4.64 26.05 -4.81
C LEU A 250 5.57 25.11 -5.58
N TYR A 251 5.30 24.87 -6.87
CA TYR A 251 6.20 24.15 -7.77
C TYR A 251 7.61 24.73 -7.75
N SER A 252 7.72 26.05 -7.87
CA SER A 252 9.02 26.74 -7.85
C SER A 252 9.72 26.57 -6.50
N SER A 253 8.98 26.61 -5.41
CA SER A 253 9.49 26.42 -4.05
C SER A 253 10.04 25.00 -3.87
N VAL A 254 9.27 23.98 -4.20
CA VAL A 254 9.67 22.56 -4.16
C VAL A 254 10.90 22.34 -5.05
N ARG A 255 10.87 22.78 -6.31
CA ARG A 255 11.97 22.56 -7.26
C ARG A 255 13.28 23.23 -6.86
N SER A 256 13.22 24.32 -6.09
CA SER A 256 14.42 24.96 -5.54
C SER A 256 15.12 24.13 -4.45
N ALA A 257 14.39 23.23 -3.79
CA ALA A 257 14.88 22.33 -2.75
C ALA A 257 15.12 20.91 -3.30
N ASP A 258 14.23 20.44 -4.18
CA ASP A 258 14.25 19.09 -4.72
C ASP A 258 13.91 19.09 -6.23
N ALA A 259 14.92 18.75 -7.02
CA ALA A 259 14.79 18.68 -8.47
C ALA A 259 14.27 17.32 -8.98
N SER A 260 14.16 16.32 -8.10
CA SER A 260 14.07 14.90 -8.49
C SER A 260 12.69 14.30 -8.29
N HIS A 261 12.02 14.57 -7.17
CA HIS A 261 10.72 13.97 -6.88
C HIS A 261 9.62 14.48 -7.82
N ILE A 262 8.60 13.66 -8.01
CA ILE A 262 7.38 14.03 -8.72
C ILE A 262 6.65 15.12 -7.93
N ILE A 263 6.02 16.05 -8.64
CA ILE A 263 5.04 16.98 -8.07
C ILE A 263 3.68 16.60 -8.62
N PHE A 264 2.72 16.35 -7.72
CA PHE A 264 1.32 16.15 -8.06
C PHE A 264 0.63 17.50 -8.01
N ILE A 265 -0.24 17.76 -8.98
CA ILE A 265 -0.96 19.03 -9.13
C ILE A 265 -2.42 18.69 -9.36
N GLU A 266 -3.26 19.11 -8.43
CA GLU A 266 -4.69 18.89 -8.48
C GLU A 266 -5.42 20.06 -9.12
N GLY A 267 -6.43 19.73 -9.94
CA GLY A 267 -7.41 20.70 -10.42
C GLY A 267 -8.39 21.11 -9.33
N THR A 268 -9.27 22.08 -9.62
CA THR A 268 -10.35 22.39 -8.68
C THR A 268 -11.42 21.31 -8.72
N TRP A 269 -11.81 20.85 -7.52
CA TRP A 269 -12.95 19.98 -7.32
C TRP A 269 -14.22 20.61 -7.94
N GLY A 270 -15.01 19.91 -8.62
CA GLY A 270 -16.28 20.42 -9.13
C GLY A 270 -16.48 20.28 -10.63
N ASN A 271 -15.42 20.16 -11.41
CA ASN A 271 -15.55 19.90 -12.83
C ASN A 271 -14.99 18.54 -13.26
N TRP A 272 -14.15 17.92 -12.43
CA TRP A 272 -13.55 16.61 -12.75
C TRP A 272 -12.95 16.59 -14.16
N ASP A 273 -12.34 17.73 -14.55
CA ASP A 273 -12.01 18.06 -15.92
C ASP A 273 -10.58 18.61 -15.96
N TRP A 274 -9.72 17.88 -16.61
CA TRP A 274 -8.32 18.22 -16.82
C TRP A 274 -8.13 19.54 -17.59
N SER A 275 -9.15 20.03 -18.31
CA SER A 275 -9.10 21.31 -19.01
C SER A 275 -8.92 22.51 -18.07
N MET A 276 -9.12 22.32 -16.76
CA MET A 276 -8.85 23.34 -15.75
C MET A 276 -7.37 23.61 -15.55
N LEU A 277 -6.53 22.61 -15.81
CA LEU A 277 -5.09 22.68 -15.71
C LEU A 277 -4.47 23.07 -17.06
N PRO A 278 -3.39 23.87 -17.07
CA PRO A 278 -2.67 24.21 -18.29
C PRO A 278 -1.90 22.99 -18.81
N SER A 279 -1.44 23.01 -20.06
CA SER A 279 -0.40 22.06 -20.47
C SER A 279 0.85 22.31 -19.63
N PRO A 280 1.48 21.28 -19.00
CA PRO A 280 2.68 21.46 -18.17
C PRO A 280 3.79 22.22 -18.89
N SER A 281 3.92 22.01 -20.22
CA SER A 281 4.92 22.69 -21.04
C SER A 281 4.68 24.21 -21.17
N SER A 282 3.44 24.69 -21.03
CA SER A 282 3.15 26.14 -21.07
C SER A 282 3.64 26.87 -19.82
N GLU A 283 3.68 26.17 -18.68
CA GLU A 283 4.15 26.67 -17.40
C GLU A 283 5.64 26.38 -17.17
N GLY A 284 6.27 25.60 -18.03
CA GLY A 284 7.63 25.12 -17.84
C GLY A 284 7.75 24.04 -16.77
N TRP A 285 6.65 23.41 -16.41
CA TRP A 285 6.65 22.33 -15.40
C TRP A 285 7.19 21.03 -16.01
N THR A 286 8.01 20.35 -15.24
CA THR A 286 8.60 19.05 -15.58
C THR A 286 8.48 18.10 -14.40
N ASN A 287 8.43 16.80 -14.69
CA ASN A 287 8.28 15.76 -13.69
C ASN A 287 7.06 15.97 -12.78
N VAL A 288 5.92 16.25 -13.42
CA VAL A 288 4.62 16.48 -12.77
C VAL A 288 3.63 15.38 -13.14
N VAL A 289 2.69 15.13 -12.27
CA VAL A 289 1.53 14.26 -12.43
C VAL A 289 0.30 15.13 -12.21
N TYR A 290 -0.72 14.99 -13.02
CA TYR A 290 -1.98 15.67 -12.82
C TYR A 290 -2.94 14.79 -12.05
N GLU A 291 -3.60 15.39 -11.06
CA GLU A 291 -4.45 14.73 -10.09
C GLU A 291 -5.89 15.21 -10.18
N MET A 292 -6.81 14.28 -10.00
CA MET A 292 -8.25 14.52 -9.87
C MET A 292 -8.82 13.62 -8.79
N HIS A 293 -9.93 14.07 -8.18
CA HIS A 293 -10.73 13.26 -7.26
C HIS A 293 -12.02 12.80 -7.94
N GLU A 294 -12.55 11.64 -7.55
CA GLU A 294 -13.76 11.05 -8.15
C GLU A 294 -14.75 10.61 -7.06
N TYR A 295 -15.81 11.38 -6.89
CA TYR A 295 -16.90 11.06 -5.97
C TYR A 295 -18.28 11.30 -6.61
N GLN A 296 -19.12 10.28 -6.63
CA GLN A 296 -20.50 10.36 -7.10
C GLN A 296 -21.47 10.14 -5.94
N TYR A 297 -21.62 11.18 -5.11
CA TYR A 297 -22.45 11.13 -3.91
C TYR A 297 -23.93 10.87 -4.24
N ASN A 298 -24.58 9.93 -3.52
CA ASN A 298 -25.99 9.57 -3.66
C ASN A 298 -26.40 9.14 -5.08
N ALA A 299 -25.46 8.68 -5.88
CA ALA A 299 -25.66 8.22 -7.23
C ALA A 299 -26.07 6.74 -7.28
N THR A 300 -26.51 6.25 -8.44
CA THR A 300 -26.69 4.82 -8.69
C THR A 300 -25.35 4.16 -9.04
N GLU A 301 -25.23 2.83 -8.86
CA GLU A 301 -24.03 2.06 -9.19
C GLU A 301 -23.52 2.38 -10.61
N ALA A 302 -24.42 2.38 -11.60
CA ALA A 302 -24.05 2.70 -12.98
C ALA A 302 -23.51 4.14 -13.17
N VAL A 303 -23.87 5.09 -12.33
CA VAL A 303 -23.34 6.46 -12.37
C VAL A 303 -21.96 6.50 -11.70
N VAL A 304 -21.76 5.77 -10.62
CA VAL A 304 -20.44 5.61 -9.96
C VAL A 304 -19.45 4.97 -10.93
N GLU A 305 -19.81 3.84 -11.53
CA GLU A 305 -18.99 3.17 -12.54
C GLU A 305 -18.69 4.09 -13.74
N GLN A 306 -19.69 4.86 -14.20
CA GLN A 306 -19.50 5.82 -15.28
C GLN A 306 -18.53 6.96 -14.89
N GLY A 307 -18.46 7.33 -13.61
CA GLY A 307 -17.50 8.30 -13.09
C GLY A 307 -16.06 7.88 -13.40
N SER A 308 -15.70 6.65 -13.08
CA SER A 308 -14.36 6.12 -13.39
C SER A 308 -14.05 6.12 -14.89
N VAL A 309 -15.03 5.79 -15.73
CA VAL A 309 -14.91 5.86 -17.20
C VAL A 309 -14.71 7.29 -17.69
N ASN A 310 -15.41 8.26 -17.08
CA ASN A 310 -15.27 9.67 -17.44
C ASN A 310 -13.87 10.19 -17.13
N GLN A 311 -13.29 9.83 -15.98
CA GLN A 311 -11.91 10.20 -15.61
C GLN A 311 -10.90 9.69 -16.65
N VAL A 312 -10.94 8.40 -16.98
CA VAL A 312 -10.06 7.80 -18.00
C VAL A 312 -10.30 8.42 -19.39
N THR A 313 -11.54 8.74 -19.71
CA THR A 313 -11.88 9.40 -20.99
C THR A 313 -11.31 10.80 -21.04
N ASP A 314 -11.42 11.58 -19.97
CA ASP A 314 -10.89 12.95 -19.92
C ASP A 314 -9.35 12.95 -19.94
N PHE A 315 -8.71 12.06 -19.20
CA PHE A 315 -7.28 11.80 -19.30
C PHE A 315 -6.81 11.50 -20.73
N ASN A 316 -7.57 10.70 -21.47
CA ASN A 316 -7.26 10.37 -22.86
C ASN A 316 -7.52 11.53 -23.81
N ASN A 317 -8.55 12.34 -23.58
CA ASN A 317 -8.84 13.55 -24.35
C ASN A 317 -7.73 14.59 -24.22
N HIS A 318 -7.07 14.63 -23.04
CA HIS A 318 -5.93 15.52 -22.77
C HIS A 318 -4.56 14.86 -23.04
N SER A 319 -4.51 13.83 -23.87
CA SER A 319 -3.26 13.13 -24.22
C SER A 319 -2.13 14.03 -24.74
N SER A 320 -2.46 15.20 -25.30
CA SER A 320 -1.50 16.22 -25.76
C SER A 320 -0.74 16.89 -24.61
N TYR A 321 -1.23 16.82 -23.37
CA TYR A 321 -0.52 17.31 -22.19
C TYR A 321 0.72 16.48 -21.88
N ASN A 322 0.72 15.21 -22.33
CA ASN A 322 1.84 14.28 -22.18
C ASN A 322 2.31 14.14 -20.72
N VAL A 323 1.36 14.03 -19.80
CA VAL A 323 1.55 13.95 -18.34
C VAL A 323 0.82 12.71 -17.82
N PRO A 324 1.35 12.00 -16.80
CA PRO A 324 0.63 10.91 -16.15
C PRO A 324 -0.59 11.43 -15.39
N GLY A 325 -1.61 10.57 -15.26
CA GLY A 325 -2.81 10.81 -14.45
C GLY A 325 -2.77 10.09 -13.12
N TYR A 326 -3.40 10.70 -12.13
CA TYR A 326 -3.58 10.15 -10.80
C TYR A 326 -4.97 10.51 -10.27
N ILE A 327 -5.68 9.51 -9.76
CA ILE A 327 -6.92 9.69 -9.02
C ILE A 327 -6.57 9.62 -7.53
N GLY A 328 -6.36 10.80 -6.92
CA GLY A 328 -5.86 10.90 -5.54
C GLY A 328 -6.87 10.45 -4.51
N GLU A 329 -8.14 10.69 -4.80
CA GLU A 329 -9.25 10.23 -3.98
C GLU A 329 -10.41 9.74 -4.82
N TRP A 330 -11.00 8.63 -4.40
CA TRP A 330 -12.24 8.09 -4.96
C TRP A 330 -12.87 7.09 -3.99
N ASN A 331 -14.16 6.83 -4.16
CA ASN A 331 -14.87 5.82 -3.38
C ASN A 331 -16.17 5.41 -4.08
N ASP A 332 -16.44 4.12 -4.18
CA ASP A 332 -17.68 3.57 -4.73
C ASP A 332 -18.77 3.34 -3.66
N PHE A 333 -18.55 3.85 -2.45
CA PHE A 333 -19.48 3.87 -1.32
C PHE A 333 -20.13 2.51 -1.01
N GLN A 334 -21.48 2.49 -0.90
CA GLN A 334 -22.28 1.31 -0.54
C GLN A 334 -22.28 0.18 -1.57
N TYR A 335 -21.68 0.39 -2.73
CA TYR A 335 -21.65 -0.63 -3.76
C TYR A 335 -20.59 -1.68 -3.45
N GLY A 336 -20.92 -2.95 -3.79
CA GLY A 336 -20.08 -4.08 -3.44
C GLY A 336 -18.89 -4.28 -4.39
N ALA A 337 -18.20 -5.41 -4.18
CA ALA A 337 -16.97 -5.76 -4.89
C ALA A 337 -17.04 -5.61 -6.41
N SER A 338 -18.20 -5.79 -7.03
CA SER A 338 -18.37 -5.65 -8.49
C SER A 338 -18.08 -4.23 -8.96
N ALA A 339 -18.68 -3.22 -8.33
CA ALA A 339 -18.47 -1.82 -8.66
C ALA A 339 -17.03 -1.38 -8.36
N TRP A 340 -16.53 -1.70 -7.17
CA TRP A 340 -15.15 -1.40 -6.78
C TRP A 340 -14.12 -1.97 -7.76
N GLN A 341 -14.28 -3.24 -8.15
CA GLN A 341 -13.39 -3.86 -9.12
C GLN A 341 -13.58 -3.31 -10.54
N TYR A 342 -14.79 -2.82 -10.88
CA TYR A 342 -15.01 -2.13 -12.13
C TYR A 342 -14.19 -0.82 -12.20
N SER A 343 -14.26 0.02 -11.17
CA SER A 343 -13.49 1.28 -11.08
C SER A 343 -11.98 1.00 -11.05
N VAL A 344 -11.51 0.06 -10.21
CA VAL A 344 -10.11 -0.36 -10.17
C VAL A 344 -9.61 -0.81 -11.54
N ASN A 345 -10.37 -1.67 -12.24
CA ASN A 345 -9.98 -2.15 -13.56
C ASN A 345 -9.99 -1.04 -14.61
N THR A 346 -10.93 -0.10 -14.50
CA THR A 346 -11.02 1.06 -15.40
C THR A 346 -9.77 1.93 -15.28
N TYR A 347 -9.38 2.32 -14.07
CA TYR A 347 -8.15 3.10 -13.83
C TYR A 347 -6.89 2.32 -14.22
N ASN A 348 -6.80 1.04 -13.85
CA ASN A 348 -5.66 0.19 -14.20
C ASN A 348 -5.46 0.09 -15.71
N ASN A 349 -6.53 -0.13 -16.47
CA ASN A 349 -6.49 -0.25 -17.92
C ASN A 349 -6.28 1.11 -18.61
N GLY A 350 -6.73 2.20 -17.99
CA GLY A 350 -6.48 3.57 -18.42
C GLY A 350 -5.01 3.99 -18.25
N GLY A 351 -4.28 3.31 -17.38
CA GLY A 351 -2.89 3.62 -17.06
C GLY A 351 -2.74 4.70 -15.99
N GLU A 352 -3.82 5.07 -15.31
CA GLU A 352 -3.82 6.04 -14.20
C GLU A 352 -3.40 5.38 -12.91
N SER A 353 -2.61 6.09 -12.11
CA SER A 353 -2.37 5.75 -10.72
C SER A 353 -3.58 6.15 -9.87
N TRP A 354 -3.75 5.54 -8.71
CA TRP A 354 -4.89 5.85 -7.85
C TRP A 354 -4.66 5.51 -6.38
N THR A 355 -5.30 6.27 -5.48
CA THR A 355 -5.50 5.93 -4.07
C THR A 355 -6.95 6.21 -3.69
N PHE A 356 -7.61 5.28 -3.01
CA PHE A 356 -8.99 5.51 -2.60
C PHE A 356 -9.07 6.08 -1.17
N TRP A 357 -10.14 6.75 -0.86
CA TRP A 357 -10.45 7.25 0.48
C TRP A 357 -11.37 6.26 1.21
N ALA A 358 -10.90 5.55 2.29
CA ALA A 358 -9.60 5.68 2.93
C ALA A 358 -9.16 4.31 3.51
N TYR A 359 -8.02 4.26 4.22
CA TYR A 359 -7.55 3.05 4.87
C TYR A 359 -8.54 2.56 5.94
N LYS A 360 -8.99 3.44 6.82
CA LYS A 360 -10.06 3.15 7.78
C LYS A 360 -10.88 4.39 8.11
N ALA A 361 -12.13 4.17 8.48
CA ALA A 361 -13.04 5.22 8.90
C ALA A 361 -14.03 4.68 9.95
N THR A 362 -14.42 5.52 10.91
CA THR A 362 -15.44 5.18 11.90
C THR A 362 -16.86 5.44 11.40
N SER A 363 -17.01 6.27 10.37
CA SER A 363 -18.30 6.58 9.76
C SER A 363 -18.69 5.55 8.72
N GLY A 364 -19.92 5.07 8.79
CA GLY A 364 -20.46 4.17 7.79
C GLY A 364 -20.31 2.71 8.18
N LEU A 365 -21.24 2.23 9.01
CA LEU A 365 -21.53 0.81 9.07
C LEU A 365 -22.04 0.38 7.69
N THR A 366 -21.57 -0.77 7.21
CA THR A 366 -22.05 -1.35 5.96
C THR A 366 -23.55 -1.08 5.74
N PRO A 367 -23.98 -0.60 4.55
CA PRO A 367 -23.25 -0.65 3.28
C PRO A 367 -22.46 0.62 2.89
N ASN A 368 -22.27 1.60 3.75
CA ASN A 368 -21.57 2.85 3.43
C ASN A 368 -20.11 2.80 3.89
N ALA A 369 -19.39 1.81 3.41
CA ALA A 369 -18.00 1.61 3.77
C ALA A 369 -17.10 2.68 3.14
N TRP A 370 -16.49 3.51 3.97
CA TRP A 370 -15.45 4.44 3.56
C TRP A 370 -14.05 3.83 3.65
N GLY A 371 -13.87 2.79 4.46
CA GLY A 371 -12.59 2.24 4.79
C GLY A 371 -12.29 0.88 4.17
N LEU A 372 -10.98 0.60 3.95
CA LEU A 372 -10.48 -0.75 3.77
C LEU A 372 -10.73 -1.60 5.02
N TYR A 373 -10.78 -0.93 6.16
CA TYR A 373 -11.14 -1.50 7.46
C TYR A 373 -12.34 -0.76 8.04
N ASP A 374 -13.39 -1.51 8.35
CA ASP A 374 -14.63 -1.03 8.95
C ASP A 374 -14.67 -1.31 10.45
N PRO A 375 -15.35 -0.48 11.25
CA PRO A 375 -15.52 -0.76 12.68
C PRO A 375 -16.21 -2.10 12.91
N SER A 376 -15.57 -2.98 13.66
CA SER A 376 -16.15 -4.25 14.14
C SER A 376 -16.63 -4.14 15.58
N TYR A 377 -16.04 -3.22 16.32
CA TYR A 377 -16.38 -2.88 17.69
C TYR A 377 -16.39 -1.35 17.84
N TRP A 378 -17.37 -0.83 18.54
CA TRP A 378 -17.53 0.60 18.76
C TRP A 378 -16.86 0.97 20.08
N ALA A 379 -15.59 1.35 20.03
CA ALA A 379 -14.83 1.81 21.17
C ALA A 379 -15.27 3.21 21.64
N THR A 380 -14.80 3.65 22.80
CA THR A 380 -15.12 4.96 23.34
C THR A 380 -14.37 6.05 22.58
N THR A 381 -15.09 7.06 22.09
CA THR A 381 -14.47 8.30 21.60
C THR A 381 -14.38 9.29 22.76
N PRO A 382 -13.19 9.83 23.08
CA PRO A 382 -13.05 10.75 24.20
C PRO A 382 -13.78 12.07 23.97
N ASN A 383 -14.16 12.73 25.05
CA ASN A 383 -14.56 14.13 25.03
C ASN A 383 -13.34 14.99 25.39
N VAL A 384 -12.71 15.59 24.37
CA VAL A 384 -11.46 16.34 24.52
C VAL A 384 -11.62 17.55 25.44
N SER A 385 -12.82 18.13 25.54
CA SER A 385 -13.09 19.29 26.40
C SER A 385 -13.32 18.95 27.89
N THR A 386 -13.61 17.69 28.23
CA THR A 386 -13.99 17.32 29.60
C THR A 386 -13.17 16.19 30.22
N ASN A 387 -12.67 15.24 29.43
CA ASN A 387 -11.91 14.11 29.94
C ASN A 387 -10.49 14.52 30.39
N SER A 388 -9.89 13.77 31.30
CA SER A 388 -8.48 13.94 31.66
C SER A 388 -7.57 13.51 30.50
N ALA A 389 -6.34 14.00 30.45
CA ALA A 389 -5.34 13.57 29.47
C ALA A 389 -5.18 12.04 29.43
N ALA A 390 -5.08 11.40 30.59
CA ALA A 390 -4.97 9.94 30.69
C ALA A 390 -6.23 9.20 30.16
N THR A 391 -7.42 9.78 30.32
CA THR A 391 -8.66 9.20 29.77
C THR A 391 -8.68 9.35 28.26
N ILE A 392 -8.30 10.51 27.74
CA ILE A 392 -8.23 10.78 26.29
C ILE A 392 -7.28 9.78 25.61
N ALA A 393 -6.05 9.62 26.13
CA ALA A 393 -5.09 8.67 25.62
C ALA A 393 -5.61 7.22 25.68
N ALA A 394 -6.25 6.83 26.79
CA ALA A 394 -6.80 5.48 26.95
C ALA A 394 -7.96 5.18 25.97
N ASP A 395 -8.85 6.15 25.77
CA ASP A 395 -9.98 6.02 24.85
C ASP A 395 -9.48 5.94 23.38
N TRP A 396 -8.48 6.76 22.99
CA TRP A 396 -7.89 6.69 21.65
C TRP A 396 -7.17 5.37 21.40
N ALA A 397 -6.47 4.82 22.39
CA ALA A 397 -5.77 3.54 22.29
C ALA A 397 -6.67 2.34 21.98
N GLU A 398 -7.97 2.44 22.22
CA GLU A 398 -8.94 1.40 21.85
C GLU A 398 -9.17 1.32 20.32
N TRP A 399 -8.84 2.38 19.57
CA TRP A 399 -9.13 2.51 18.14
C TRP A 399 -8.02 2.00 17.21
N THR A 400 -7.14 1.13 17.69
CA THR A 400 -6.19 0.42 16.81
C THR A 400 -6.94 -0.48 15.84
N THR A 401 -6.38 -0.72 14.66
CA THR A 401 -6.99 -1.58 13.64
C THR A 401 -7.26 -2.97 14.18
N SER A 402 -6.32 -3.55 14.94
CA SER A 402 -6.46 -4.88 15.53
C SER A 402 -7.56 -4.99 16.60
N ASN A 403 -7.89 -3.90 17.29
CA ASN A 403 -8.88 -3.93 18.38
C ASN A 403 -10.30 -3.65 17.88
N SER A 404 -10.46 -2.66 17.01
CA SER A 404 -11.76 -2.09 16.73
C SER A 404 -12.23 -2.20 15.29
N PHE A 405 -11.41 -2.77 14.39
CA PHE A 405 -11.74 -2.83 12.98
C PHE A 405 -11.64 -4.24 12.41
N VAL A 406 -12.34 -4.48 11.33
CA VAL A 406 -12.30 -5.70 10.53
C VAL A 406 -12.10 -5.33 9.06
N PHE A 407 -11.36 -6.17 8.34
CA PHE A 407 -11.12 -5.99 6.92
C PHE A 407 -12.44 -5.99 6.13
N ASN A 408 -12.63 -4.98 5.29
CA ASN A 408 -13.85 -4.83 4.49
C ASN A 408 -13.76 -5.64 3.18
N THR A 409 -14.22 -6.88 3.23
CA THR A 409 -14.26 -7.76 2.06
C THR A 409 -15.23 -7.30 0.97
N SER A 410 -16.14 -6.37 1.28
CA SER A 410 -17.13 -5.87 0.31
C SER A 410 -16.52 -5.00 -0.79
N LEU A 411 -15.30 -4.50 -0.60
CA LEU A 411 -14.59 -3.73 -1.62
C LEU A 411 -13.92 -4.60 -2.69
N GLY A 412 -13.93 -5.91 -2.53
CA GLY A 412 -13.30 -6.84 -3.46
C GLY A 412 -11.78 -6.92 -3.37
N PHE A 413 -11.18 -6.27 -2.37
CA PHE A 413 -9.79 -6.52 -1.99
C PHE A 413 -9.70 -7.73 -1.06
N THR A 414 -8.52 -8.27 -0.89
CA THR A 414 -8.27 -9.39 0.03
C THR A 414 -7.28 -8.97 1.10
N GLU A 415 -7.49 -9.37 2.33
CA GLU A 415 -6.60 -9.08 3.46
C GLU A 415 -5.20 -9.69 3.28
N SER A 416 -5.10 -10.72 2.48
CA SER A 416 -3.85 -11.34 2.02
C SER A 416 -3.64 -11.02 0.54
N GLY A 417 -3.04 -9.86 0.27
CA GLY A 417 -2.45 -9.46 -1.00
C GLY A 417 -3.20 -9.82 -2.28
N GLY A 418 -4.10 -8.95 -2.74
CA GLY A 418 -4.63 -9.00 -4.10
C GLY A 418 -3.68 -8.28 -5.06
N GLY A 419 -2.72 -9.00 -5.55
CA GLY A 419 -1.74 -8.53 -6.53
C GLY A 419 -0.56 -9.50 -6.53
N GLY A 420 -0.77 -10.77 -6.97
CA GLY A 420 0.10 -11.89 -6.69
C GLY A 420 -0.08 -12.29 -5.23
N GLY A 421 -1.18 -13.02 -4.92
CA GLY A 421 -1.50 -13.39 -3.54
C GLY A 421 -0.32 -14.11 -2.91
N THR A 422 0.21 -13.58 -1.81
CA THR A 422 1.03 -14.41 -0.91
C THR A 422 0.11 -15.49 -0.37
N LEU A 423 0.11 -16.61 -1.05
CA LEU A 423 -0.55 -17.81 -0.55
C LEU A 423 0.13 -18.20 0.76
N ASN A 424 -0.66 -18.63 1.75
CA ASN A 424 -0.08 -19.05 3.02
C ASN A 424 0.84 -20.24 2.77
N THR A 425 2.14 -20.01 2.80
CA THR A 425 3.13 -21.07 2.81
C THR A 425 2.96 -21.86 4.11
N GLY A 426 3.13 -23.18 4.06
CA GLY A 426 2.88 -24.06 5.22
C GLY A 426 1.42 -24.48 5.38
N THR A 427 0.55 -24.15 4.42
CA THR A 427 -0.86 -24.60 4.40
C THR A 427 -1.13 -25.49 3.20
N TRP A 428 -1.70 -26.65 3.45
CA TRP A 428 -2.15 -27.58 2.41
C TRP A 428 -3.53 -27.20 1.91
N TYR A 429 -3.73 -27.20 0.59
CA TYR A 429 -4.99 -26.88 -0.08
C TYR A 429 -5.41 -27.98 -1.06
N ASN A 430 -6.70 -28.26 -1.11
CA ASN A 430 -7.31 -28.79 -2.32
C ASN A 430 -7.50 -27.64 -3.31
N ILE A 431 -7.01 -27.80 -4.53
CA ILE A 431 -7.11 -26.79 -5.60
C ILE A 431 -8.24 -27.23 -6.52
N VAL A 432 -9.38 -26.55 -6.45
CA VAL A 432 -10.65 -26.97 -7.06
C VAL A 432 -10.93 -26.10 -8.29
N ASN A 433 -11.04 -26.72 -9.46
CA ASN A 433 -11.39 -26.01 -10.70
C ASN A 433 -12.83 -25.49 -10.66
N GLU A 434 -13.06 -24.25 -11.06
CA GLU A 434 -14.37 -23.60 -11.03
C GLU A 434 -15.38 -24.28 -11.98
N ASN A 435 -14.94 -24.63 -13.18
CA ASN A 435 -15.82 -25.18 -14.21
C ASN A 435 -16.26 -26.62 -13.90
N SER A 436 -15.36 -27.45 -13.36
CA SER A 436 -15.63 -28.87 -13.14
C SER A 436 -16.00 -29.21 -11.69
N GLY A 437 -15.62 -28.39 -10.72
CA GLY A 437 -15.67 -28.74 -9.30
C GLY A 437 -14.68 -29.83 -8.89
N SER A 438 -13.78 -30.23 -9.78
CA SER A 438 -12.78 -31.30 -9.54
C SER A 438 -11.48 -30.70 -8.98
N CYS A 439 -10.75 -31.52 -8.22
CA CYS A 439 -9.46 -31.18 -7.64
C CYS A 439 -8.30 -31.40 -8.63
N VAL A 440 -7.27 -30.60 -8.55
CA VAL A 440 -5.96 -30.87 -9.13
C VAL A 440 -5.37 -32.11 -8.43
N ASP A 441 -4.94 -33.10 -9.19
CA ASP A 441 -4.65 -34.45 -8.72
C ASP A 441 -3.35 -34.97 -9.35
N ALA A 442 -2.49 -35.54 -8.52
CA ALA A 442 -1.36 -36.35 -9.02
C ALA A 442 -1.84 -37.78 -9.28
N THR A 443 -1.85 -38.16 -10.54
CA THR A 443 -2.44 -39.44 -11.02
C THR A 443 -1.96 -40.65 -10.23
N ASN A 444 -2.92 -41.47 -9.78
CA ASN A 444 -2.67 -42.75 -9.06
C ASN A 444 -1.78 -42.58 -7.81
N GLU A 445 -1.90 -41.47 -7.10
CA GLU A 445 -1.06 -41.14 -5.93
C GLU A 445 0.45 -41.20 -6.25
N GLY A 446 0.83 -40.91 -7.50
CA GLY A 446 2.21 -41.00 -7.97
C GLY A 446 3.13 -40.00 -7.23
N THR A 447 4.36 -40.44 -6.99
CA THR A 447 5.35 -39.69 -6.18
C THR A 447 6.69 -39.50 -6.89
N THR A 448 6.73 -39.66 -8.20
CA THR A 448 7.97 -39.61 -8.99
C THR A 448 7.90 -38.60 -10.13
N ASN A 449 9.06 -38.17 -10.58
CA ASN A 449 9.21 -37.33 -11.77
C ASN A 449 8.44 -37.93 -12.96
N GLY A 450 7.65 -37.11 -13.65
CA GLY A 450 6.83 -37.50 -14.79
C GLY A 450 5.43 -38.00 -14.41
N THR A 451 5.07 -38.04 -13.11
CA THR A 451 3.68 -38.27 -12.72
C THR A 451 2.76 -37.22 -13.30
N THR A 452 1.73 -37.63 -14.01
CA THR A 452 0.76 -36.69 -14.64
C THR A 452 0.01 -35.88 -13.58
N VAL A 453 -0.11 -34.56 -13.78
CA VAL A 453 -1.01 -33.70 -13.04
C VAL A 453 -2.31 -33.55 -13.84
N GLN A 454 -3.43 -33.96 -13.26
CA GLN A 454 -4.73 -34.01 -13.88
C GLN A 454 -5.81 -33.36 -13.01
N GLN A 455 -7.05 -33.31 -13.48
CA GLN A 455 -8.22 -33.12 -12.62
C GLN A 455 -8.88 -34.45 -12.27
N TRP A 456 -9.36 -34.54 -11.03
CA TRP A 456 -10.13 -35.70 -10.55
C TRP A 456 -11.14 -35.27 -9.50
N ALA A 457 -12.24 -36.00 -9.35
CA ALA A 457 -13.22 -35.74 -8.30
C ALA A 457 -12.54 -35.64 -6.94
N CYS A 458 -12.84 -34.58 -6.18
CA CYS A 458 -12.21 -34.34 -4.87
C CYS A 458 -12.58 -35.46 -3.89
N GLY A 459 -11.60 -36.03 -3.24
CA GLY A 459 -11.74 -37.07 -2.22
C GLY A 459 -11.31 -36.56 -0.83
N ASN A 460 -11.84 -37.20 0.23
CA ASN A 460 -11.39 -36.91 1.60
C ASN A 460 -10.07 -37.65 1.89
N ASN A 461 -9.13 -36.95 2.53
CA ASN A 461 -7.80 -37.49 2.87
C ASN A 461 -7.00 -38.03 1.67
N GLN A 462 -7.12 -37.36 0.54
CA GLN A 462 -6.38 -37.67 -0.69
C GLN A 462 -5.16 -36.77 -0.79
N TYR A 463 -4.03 -37.17 -0.22
CA TYR A 463 -2.79 -36.35 -0.16
C TYR A 463 -2.23 -36.02 -1.54
N ASN A 464 -2.51 -36.83 -2.57
CA ASN A 464 -2.18 -36.53 -3.96
C ASN A 464 -3.02 -35.39 -4.58
N GLN A 465 -4.07 -34.93 -3.88
CA GLN A 465 -4.91 -33.77 -4.25
C GLN A 465 -4.66 -32.57 -3.34
N GLU A 466 -3.70 -32.65 -2.43
CA GLU A 466 -3.37 -31.60 -1.50
C GLU A 466 -2.02 -30.97 -1.88
N TRP A 467 -2.01 -29.63 -1.95
CA TRP A 467 -0.92 -28.86 -2.51
C TRP A 467 -0.54 -27.73 -1.58
N GLU A 468 0.76 -27.47 -1.47
CA GLU A 468 1.32 -26.37 -0.70
C GLU A 468 2.08 -25.43 -1.63
N PHE A 469 1.92 -24.13 -1.37
CA PHE A 469 2.61 -23.09 -2.11
C PHE A 469 3.82 -22.63 -1.29
N GLU A 470 4.99 -22.75 -1.88
CA GLU A 470 6.23 -22.32 -1.30
C GLU A 470 6.84 -21.17 -2.11
N SER A 471 7.39 -20.15 -1.43
CA SER A 471 7.93 -18.97 -2.12
C SER A 471 9.16 -19.33 -2.96
N ALA A 472 9.12 -18.99 -4.25
CA ALA A 472 10.27 -19.02 -5.17
C ALA A 472 10.96 -17.66 -5.28
N GLY A 473 10.44 -16.63 -4.58
CA GLY A 473 10.90 -15.25 -4.67
C GLY A 473 10.20 -14.43 -5.76
N SER A 474 10.32 -13.12 -5.70
CA SER A 474 9.79 -12.19 -6.71
C SER A 474 8.28 -12.34 -7.02
N GLY A 475 7.46 -12.83 -6.04
CA GLY A 475 6.03 -13.04 -6.22
C GLY A 475 5.64 -14.37 -6.86
N TYR A 476 6.62 -15.25 -7.15
CA TYR A 476 6.38 -16.58 -7.67
C TYR A 476 6.39 -17.64 -6.58
N TYR A 477 5.71 -18.77 -6.87
CA TYR A 477 5.61 -19.94 -6.00
C TYR A 477 5.97 -21.21 -6.79
N TYR A 478 6.58 -22.17 -6.12
CA TYR A 478 6.51 -23.56 -6.56
C TYR A 478 5.43 -24.29 -5.76
N VAL A 479 4.75 -25.25 -6.39
CA VAL A 479 3.55 -25.89 -5.83
C VAL A 479 3.85 -27.36 -5.55
N ALA A 480 4.09 -27.68 -4.27
CA ALA A 480 4.48 -29.00 -3.82
C ALA A 480 3.28 -29.90 -3.56
N ASN A 481 3.40 -31.20 -3.87
CA ASN A 481 2.36 -32.18 -3.60
C ASN A 481 2.53 -32.79 -2.20
N ARG A 482 1.45 -32.88 -1.39
CA ARG A 482 1.53 -33.42 -0.02
C ARG A 482 1.97 -34.89 0.05
N ASN A 483 1.61 -35.69 -0.94
CA ASN A 483 2.01 -37.11 -1.02
C ASN A 483 3.48 -37.28 -1.42
N ALA A 484 4.07 -36.26 -2.05
CA ALA A 484 5.46 -36.21 -2.50
C ALA A 484 6.02 -34.77 -2.38
N PRO A 485 6.39 -34.29 -1.17
CA PRO A 485 6.73 -32.88 -0.96
C PRO A 485 7.97 -32.35 -1.70
N SER A 486 8.81 -33.23 -2.25
CA SER A 486 9.91 -32.84 -3.14
C SER A 486 9.48 -32.63 -4.61
N GLU A 487 8.28 -33.06 -4.95
CA GLU A 487 7.74 -33.01 -6.31
C GLU A 487 6.76 -31.84 -6.45
N THR A 488 6.97 -31.04 -7.49
CA THR A 488 6.19 -29.80 -7.71
C THR A 488 5.53 -29.80 -9.08
N TRP A 489 4.62 -28.86 -9.29
CA TRP A 489 4.08 -28.61 -10.62
C TRP A 489 5.21 -28.23 -11.59
N ASN A 490 5.21 -28.88 -12.72
CA ASN A 490 6.22 -28.69 -13.75
C ASN A 490 5.58 -28.77 -15.13
N VAL A 491 5.91 -27.83 -16.02
CA VAL A 491 5.51 -27.90 -17.42
C VAL A 491 6.49 -28.82 -18.17
N VAL A 492 5.96 -29.88 -18.76
CA VAL A 492 6.73 -30.91 -19.48
C VAL A 492 7.68 -30.26 -20.52
N ASN A 493 8.95 -30.67 -20.49
CA ASN A 493 9.99 -30.20 -21.42
C ASN A 493 10.16 -28.69 -21.51
N ASN A 494 9.88 -27.95 -20.42
CA ASN A 494 9.91 -26.49 -20.38
C ASN A 494 9.03 -25.86 -21.49
N GLY A 495 7.88 -26.47 -21.76
CA GLY A 495 6.96 -26.01 -22.80
C GLY A 495 6.45 -24.57 -22.55
N THR A 496 6.37 -23.78 -23.62
CA THR A 496 5.90 -22.38 -23.56
C THR A 496 4.75 -22.11 -24.53
N THR A 497 4.10 -23.16 -25.01
CA THR A 497 3.00 -23.05 -25.99
C THR A 497 1.71 -23.64 -25.43
N ASN A 498 0.58 -23.19 -25.97
CA ASN A 498 -0.73 -23.74 -25.64
C ASN A 498 -0.73 -25.27 -25.81
N GLY A 499 -1.26 -25.97 -24.82
CA GLY A 499 -1.32 -27.41 -24.80
C GLY A 499 -0.06 -28.11 -24.24
N SER A 500 0.92 -27.36 -23.72
CA SER A 500 2.04 -27.97 -23.00
C SER A 500 1.55 -28.56 -21.69
N LEU A 501 1.79 -29.84 -21.49
CA LEU A 501 1.17 -30.65 -20.42
C LEU A 501 1.83 -30.46 -19.05
N MET A 502 1.10 -30.71 -17.98
CA MET A 502 1.55 -30.65 -16.61
C MET A 502 1.97 -32.00 -16.04
N GLN A 503 3.04 -32.02 -15.27
CA GLN A 503 3.56 -33.19 -14.56
C GLN A 503 4.09 -32.83 -13.18
N LEU A 504 4.39 -33.81 -12.34
CA LEU A 504 5.24 -33.65 -11.17
C LEU A 504 6.72 -33.75 -11.58
N TRP A 505 7.54 -32.90 -10.96
CA TRP A 505 9.01 -32.96 -11.09
C TRP A 505 9.68 -32.42 -9.83
N THR A 506 10.84 -33.00 -9.49
CA THR A 506 11.64 -32.50 -8.37
C THR A 506 12.02 -31.03 -8.61
N TYR A 507 11.72 -30.14 -7.65
CA TYR A 507 11.98 -28.71 -7.79
C TYR A 507 13.47 -28.41 -8.03
N ALA A 508 13.75 -27.69 -9.07
CA ALA A 508 15.11 -27.30 -9.49
C ALA A 508 15.32 -25.77 -9.59
N GLY A 509 14.29 -24.97 -9.26
CA GLY A 509 14.33 -23.52 -9.38
C GLY A 509 14.30 -23.03 -10.82
N SER A 510 13.61 -23.76 -11.70
CA SER A 510 13.48 -23.43 -13.12
C SER A 510 12.16 -22.72 -13.41
N PRO A 511 12.11 -21.74 -14.34
CA PRO A 511 10.89 -20.95 -14.60
C PRO A 511 9.64 -21.75 -15.00
N ASN A 512 9.78 -22.99 -15.46
CA ASN A 512 8.66 -23.89 -15.79
C ASN A 512 8.07 -24.63 -14.56
N GLU A 513 8.62 -24.36 -13.37
CA GLU A 513 8.17 -24.89 -12.07
C GLU A 513 7.62 -23.77 -11.18
N GLU A 514 7.68 -22.54 -11.64
CA GLU A 514 7.36 -21.36 -10.88
C GLU A 514 6.10 -20.66 -11.42
N TRP A 515 5.22 -20.28 -10.51
CA TRP A 515 3.86 -19.83 -10.83
C TRP A 515 3.51 -18.55 -10.07
N GLU A 516 2.97 -17.59 -10.76
CA GLU A 516 2.28 -16.47 -10.15
C GLU A 516 0.83 -16.87 -9.85
N ALA A 517 0.39 -16.65 -8.62
CA ALA A 517 -1.00 -16.85 -8.22
C ALA A 517 -1.74 -15.52 -8.28
N VAL A 518 -2.57 -15.33 -9.30
CA VAL A 518 -3.34 -14.11 -9.51
C VAL A 518 -4.77 -14.33 -9.02
N SER A 519 -5.20 -13.55 -8.01
CA SER A 519 -6.56 -13.62 -7.48
C SER A 519 -7.58 -13.19 -8.53
N LEU A 520 -8.68 -13.95 -8.62
CA LEU A 520 -9.85 -13.64 -9.45
C LEU A 520 -11.05 -13.18 -8.59
N GLY A 521 -10.84 -13.02 -7.27
CA GLY A 521 -11.93 -12.75 -6.32
C GLY A 521 -12.64 -14.01 -5.83
N ASN A 522 -13.46 -13.89 -4.79
CA ASN A 522 -14.27 -14.98 -4.21
C ASN A 522 -13.48 -16.25 -3.85
N GLY A 523 -12.17 -16.13 -3.57
CA GLY A 523 -11.28 -17.24 -3.26
C GLY A 523 -10.83 -18.04 -4.47
N TYR A 524 -11.07 -17.57 -5.69
CA TYR A 524 -10.55 -18.12 -6.93
C TYR A 524 -9.23 -17.46 -7.36
N TYR A 525 -8.38 -18.26 -7.98
CA TYR A 525 -7.08 -17.85 -8.53
C TYR A 525 -6.90 -18.41 -9.93
N LYS A 526 -6.17 -17.68 -10.77
CA LYS A 526 -5.50 -18.22 -11.95
C LYS A 526 -4.02 -18.36 -11.63
N PHE A 527 -3.38 -19.39 -12.17
CA PHE A 527 -1.96 -19.63 -11.98
C PHE A 527 -1.23 -19.40 -13.30
N VAL A 528 -0.30 -18.44 -13.32
CA VAL A 528 0.43 -18.05 -14.53
C VAL A 528 1.87 -18.54 -14.42
N GLY A 529 2.30 -19.38 -15.37
CA GLY A 529 3.65 -19.94 -15.37
C GLY A 529 4.71 -18.89 -15.69
N GLN A 530 5.75 -18.76 -14.86
CA GLN A 530 6.83 -17.81 -15.03
C GLN A 530 7.54 -17.95 -16.39
N GLY A 531 7.82 -19.18 -16.80
CA GLY A 531 8.54 -19.46 -18.02
C GLY A 531 7.74 -19.23 -19.31
N SER A 532 6.42 -19.24 -19.24
CA SER A 532 5.54 -19.21 -20.42
C SER A 532 4.65 -17.97 -20.50
N GLY A 533 4.28 -17.37 -19.36
CA GLY A 533 3.23 -16.34 -19.28
C GLY A 533 1.82 -16.88 -19.57
N LEU A 534 1.66 -18.21 -19.65
CA LEU A 534 0.39 -18.89 -19.92
C LEU A 534 -0.26 -19.35 -18.61
N CYS A 535 -1.59 -19.50 -18.61
CA CYS A 535 -2.37 -19.94 -17.46
C CYS A 535 -2.47 -21.45 -17.37
N LEU A 536 -2.43 -22.02 -16.14
CA LEU A 536 -2.86 -23.38 -15.88
C LEU A 536 -4.30 -23.55 -16.38
N ASP A 537 -4.57 -24.59 -17.15
CA ASP A 537 -5.83 -24.80 -17.85
C ASP A 537 -6.33 -26.23 -17.73
N THR A 538 -7.65 -26.38 -17.71
CA THR A 538 -8.31 -27.64 -17.93
C THR A 538 -8.72 -27.77 -19.40
N PRO A 539 -8.00 -28.55 -20.22
CA PRO A 539 -8.19 -28.61 -21.67
C PRO A 539 -9.66 -28.76 -22.11
N GLY A 540 -10.08 -27.85 -23.01
CA GLY A 540 -11.44 -27.88 -23.56
C GLY A 540 -12.54 -27.62 -22.53
N ALA A 541 -12.24 -27.00 -21.39
CA ALA A 541 -13.15 -26.84 -20.27
C ALA A 541 -13.84 -28.14 -19.86
N SER A 542 -13.10 -29.25 -19.89
CA SER A 542 -13.62 -30.57 -19.59
C SER A 542 -14.03 -30.69 -18.12
N THR A 543 -15.12 -31.41 -17.86
CA THR A 543 -15.57 -31.78 -16.51
C THR A 543 -15.29 -33.26 -16.16
N ALA A 544 -14.59 -33.98 -17.05
CA ALA A 544 -14.32 -35.42 -16.86
C ALA A 544 -13.10 -35.63 -15.94
N ASN A 545 -13.15 -36.69 -15.14
CA ASN A 545 -11.99 -37.18 -14.39
C ASN A 545 -10.88 -37.67 -15.33
N GLY A 546 -9.63 -37.54 -14.93
CA GLY A 546 -8.46 -38.04 -15.66
C GLY A 546 -8.01 -37.15 -16.80
N VAL A 547 -8.52 -35.94 -16.91
CA VAL A 547 -8.04 -34.94 -17.89
C VAL A 547 -6.75 -34.34 -17.37
N GLN A 548 -5.64 -34.57 -18.07
CA GLN A 548 -4.35 -33.96 -17.76
C GLN A 548 -4.44 -32.45 -17.98
N LEU A 549 -3.99 -31.69 -17.00
CA LEU A 549 -3.91 -30.22 -17.10
C LEU A 549 -2.79 -29.82 -18.06
N ASP A 550 -2.96 -28.67 -18.66
CA ASP A 550 -1.95 -28.05 -19.53
C ASP A 550 -1.77 -26.55 -19.18
N ILE A 551 -0.99 -25.84 -19.98
CA ILE A 551 -0.93 -24.39 -19.99
C ILE A 551 -1.55 -23.86 -21.29
N TYR A 552 -2.34 -22.79 -21.16
CA TYR A 552 -3.03 -22.17 -22.29
C TYR A 552 -3.05 -20.65 -22.15
N THR A 553 -3.22 -19.93 -23.27
CA THR A 553 -3.42 -18.47 -23.25
C THR A 553 -4.48 -18.10 -22.23
N CYS A 554 -4.18 -17.18 -21.31
CA CYS A 554 -5.11 -16.73 -20.30
C CYS A 554 -6.36 -16.12 -20.97
N ASN A 555 -7.53 -16.68 -20.71
CA ASN A 555 -8.77 -16.36 -21.42
C ASN A 555 -9.94 -16.02 -20.49
N GLY A 556 -9.71 -16.03 -19.15
CA GLY A 556 -10.70 -15.64 -18.14
C GLY A 556 -11.88 -16.60 -17.98
N THR A 557 -11.79 -17.83 -18.49
CA THR A 557 -12.86 -18.85 -18.33
C THR A 557 -12.68 -19.63 -17.02
N GLY A 558 -13.76 -20.26 -16.53
CA GLY A 558 -13.73 -21.13 -15.36
C GLY A 558 -12.79 -22.34 -15.48
N ALA A 559 -12.37 -22.72 -16.70
CA ALA A 559 -11.35 -23.73 -16.93
C ALA A 559 -9.97 -23.34 -16.37
N GLN A 560 -9.72 -22.04 -16.21
CA GLN A 560 -8.48 -21.44 -15.69
C GLN A 560 -8.63 -20.82 -14.31
N ALA A 561 -9.80 -20.95 -13.69
CA ALA A 561 -10.10 -20.46 -12.35
C ALA A 561 -10.13 -21.62 -11.34
N PHE A 562 -9.40 -21.46 -10.26
CA PHE A 562 -9.21 -22.50 -9.25
C PHE A 562 -9.41 -21.94 -7.84
N LYS A 563 -10.23 -22.59 -7.03
CA LYS A 563 -10.48 -22.23 -5.64
C LYS A 563 -9.55 -23.02 -4.71
N LEU A 564 -8.98 -22.32 -3.73
CA LEU A 564 -8.19 -22.93 -2.67
C LEU A 564 -9.10 -23.28 -1.49
N VAL A 565 -9.13 -24.55 -1.13
CA VAL A 565 -9.96 -25.09 -0.03
C VAL A 565 -9.05 -25.83 0.93
N VAL A 566 -9.06 -25.44 2.21
CA VAL A 566 -8.32 -26.19 3.24
C VAL A 566 -9.00 -27.56 3.42
N PRO A 567 -8.24 -28.70 3.34
CA PRO A 567 -8.79 -30.05 3.42
C PRO A 567 -9.54 -30.40 4.68
#